data_a2cdf3176f7d5cd9cd00062d23001aa3
#
_entry.id   a2cdf3176f7d5cd9cd00062d23001aa3
#
_cell.length_a   1.000
_cell.length_b   1.000
_cell.length_c   1.000
_cell.angle_alpha   90.00
_cell.angle_beta   90.00
_cell.angle_gamma   90.00
#
_symmetry.space_group_name_H-M   'P 1'
#
loop_
_entity.id
_entity.type
_entity.pdbx_description
1 polymer ?
#
loop_
_entity_poly.entity_id
_entity_poly.type
_entity_poly.pdbx_seq_one_letter_code
_entity_poly.pdbx_strand_id
1 'polypeptide(L)'
;MRRFHVFALAVTLVASSLIGSEVRGQGQTAPAVFAPSAGEYATANIRVITPGVVFSSGLPDLAAAFTKETGKTVGITTVGMGTIVEEIGKRTPPPDMIVLPFQLMNTLSLESGVMAGTMTPLGRNRMGLAVRAGAPKPDISTVEKFAAAIKSAKAVMRSNPASRTMVATLIDEVLKRPEFAGVNAPPSTKGEGGQALARGEGDMAIQTISQILPYKEIELVGPLPKELGAWIDTMLAVSARATHPDDARAFIRYLLRPESNKVWKPRGLERFE
;
A
#
# COMPACT_ATOMS: atom_id res chain seq x y z
N MET A 1 34.11 1.63 80.34
CA MET A 1 32.92 1.00 79.71
C MET A 1 31.96 2.16 79.44
N ARG A 2 31.94 2.68 78.23
CA ARG A 2 31.12 3.81 77.82
C ARG A 2 30.01 3.31 76.87
N ARG A 3 28.76 3.51 77.27
CA ARG A 3 27.57 3.25 76.45
C ARG A 3 27.39 4.45 75.50
N PHE A 4 27.33 4.18 74.22
CA PHE A 4 26.89 5.18 73.21
C PHE A 4 25.42 4.94 72.86
N HIS A 5 24.62 5.97 73.11
CA HIS A 5 23.24 6.04 72.68
C HIS A 5 23.22 6.51 71.20
N VAL A 6 22.55 5.76 70.38
CA VAL A 6 22.27 6.16 68.99
C VAL A 6 20.86 6.74 68.96
N PHE A 7 20.77 8.04 68.66
CA PHE A 7 19.52 8.74 68.39
C PHE A 7 19.08 8.38 66.97
N ALA A 8 17.89 7.80 66.81
CA ALA A 8 17.26 7.64 65.52
C ALA A 8 16.47 8.90 65.16
N LEU A 9 16.85 9.57 64.09
CA LEU A 9 16.17 10.74 63.54
C LEU A 9 15.14 10.21 62.51
N ALA A 10 13.85 10.32 62.83
CA ALA A 10 12.78 10.04 61.88
C ALA A 10 12.61 11.22 60.94
N VAL A 11 12.95 11.02 59.65
CA VAL A 11 12.66 11.98 58.56
C VAL A 11 11.31 11.63 57.95
N THR A 12 10.32 12.47 58.26
CA THR A 12 9.00 12.40 57.64
C THR A 12 9.06 12.97 56.24
N LEU A 13 9.00 12.11 55.23
CA LEU A 13 8.88 12.55 53.82
C LEU A 13 7.42 12.88 53.54
N VAL A 14 7.10 14.15 53.36
CA VAL A 14 5.85 14.63 52.80
C VAL A 14 5.90 14.40 51.29
N ALA A 15 5.15 13.41 50.81
CA ALA A 15 4.95 13.17 49.39
C ALA A 15 3.91 14.17 48.85
N SER A 16 4.39 15.22 48.20
CA SER A 16 3.55 16.10 47.37
C SER A 16 3.17 15.35 46.09
N SER A 17 1.93 14.92 46.02
CA SER A 17 1.33 14.38 44.80
C SER A 17 1.10 15.48 43.76
N LEU A 18 2.08 15.65 42.86
CA LEU A 18 1.85 16.36 41.60
C LEU A 18 1.03 15.46 40.68
N ILE A 19 -0.26 15.77 40.57
CA ILE A 19 -1.15 15.21 39.54
C ILE A 19 -0.70 15.84 38.23
N GLY A 20 0.25 15.20 37.57
CA GLY A 20 0.57 15.45 36.17
C GLY A 20 -0.57 14.85 35.34
N SER A 21 -1.43 15.70 34.79
CA SER A 21 -2.35 15.33 33.73
C SER A 21 -1.53 14.92 32.50
N GLU A 22 -1.26 13.61 32.36
CA GLU A 22 -0.83 13.04 31.07
C GLU A 22 -1.97 13.29 30.08
N VAL A 23 -1.79 14.29 29.25
CA VAL A 23 -2.49 14.39 27.96
C VAL A 23 -2.01 13.20 27.13
N ARG A 24 -2.71 12.09 27.27
CA ARG A 24 -2.66 10.98 26.30
C ARG A 24 -3.13 11.57 24.97
N GLY A 25 -2.20 12.04 24.18
CA GLY A 25 -2.39 12.20 22.75
C GLY A 25 -2.82 10.83 22.22
N GLN A 26 -4.11 10.65 22.00
CA GLN A 26 -4.63 9.57 21.17
C GLN A 26 -4.05 9.81 19.79
N GLY A 27 -2.87 9.22 19.52
CA GLY A 27 -2.39 9.04 18.19
C GLY A 27 -3.46 8.22 17.46
N GLN A 28 -4.29 8.90 16.68
CA GLN A 28 -5.12 8.23 15.70
C GLN A 28 -4.18 7.46 14.80
N THR A 29 -4.04 6.16 15.09
CA THR A 29 -3.48 5.22 14.14
C THR A 29 -4.35 5.33 12.90
N ALA A 30 -3.77 5.80 11.79
CA ALA A 30 -4.41 5.69 10.49
C ALA A 30 -5.00 4.28 10.39
N PRO A 31 -6.22 4.12 9.84
CA PRO A 31 -6.86 2.81 9.77
C PRO A 31 -5.83 1.86 9.17
N ALA A 32 -5.67 0.70 9.81
CA ALA A 32 -4.77 -0.36 9.35
C ALA A 32 -5.32 -0.95 8.04
N VAL A 33 -5.27 -0.15 6.97
CA VAL A 33 -5.74 -0.51 5.62
C VAL A 33 -4.91 -1.67 5.04
N PHE A 34 -3.79 -2.03 5.71
CA PHE A 34 -2.80 -2.93 5.14
C PHE A 34 -2.31 -4.06 6.06
N ALA A 35 -2.94 -4.31 7.19
CA ALA A 35 -2.55 -5.45 8.04
C ALA A 35 -3.61 -6.57 7.96
N PRO A 36 -3.40 -7.59 7.09
CA PRO A 36 -4.14 -8.83 7.23
C PRO A 36 -3.76 -9.48 8.56
N SER A 37 -4.71 -10.10 9.26
CA SER A 37 -4.34 -10.92 10.40
C SER A 37 -3.52 -12.11 9.90
N ALA A 38 -2.30 -12.28 10.41
CA ALA A 38 -1.42 -13.39 10.01
C ALA A 38 -2.10 -14.75 10.23
N GLY A 39 -3.04 -14.85 11.17
CA GLY A 39 -3.83 -16.05 11.42
C GLY A 39 -4.78 -16.39 10.28
N GLU A 40 -5.48 -15.41 9.70
CA GLU A 40 -6.41 -15.65 8.57
C GLU A 40 -5.67 -16.16 7.34
N TYR A 41 -4.47 -15.63 7.05
CA TYR A 41 -3.66 -16.13 5.93
C TYR A 41 -3.27 -17.59 6.11
N ALA A 42 -2.80 -17.98 7.28
CA ALA A 42 -2.27 -19.33 7.51
C ALA A 42 -3.34 -20.43 7.43
N THR A 43 -4.58 -20.12 7.83
CA THR A 43 -5.71 -21.07 7.92
C THR A 43 -6.69 -21.00 6.75
N ALA A 44 -6.53 -20.04 5.83
CA ALA A 44 -7.41 -19.86 4.69
C ALA A 44 -7.32 -21.02 3.69
N ASN A 45 -8.42 -21.27 2.98
CA ASN A 45 -8.46 -22.20 1.86
C ASN A 45 -7.61 -21.72 0.68
N ILE A 46 -7.58 -20.41 0.46
CA ILE A 46 -6.79 -19.78 -0.60
C ILE A 46 -5.90 -18.72 0.04
N ARG A 47 -4.61 -18.85 -0.08
CA ARG A 47 -3.63 -17.89 0.40
C ARG A 47 -3.12 -17.03 -0.73
N VAL A 48 -3.32 -15.72 -0.60
CA VAL A 48 -2.96 -14.74 -1.61
C VAL A 48 -1.82 -13.86 -1.11
N ILE A 49 -0.77 -13.74 -1.92
CA ILE A 49 0.27 -12.72 -1.71
C ILE A 49 0.13 -11.63 -2.78
N THR A 50 0.11 -10.37 -2.36
CA THR A 50 -0.22 -9.24 -3.23
C THR A 50 0.55 -7.97 -2.83
N PRO A 51 0.88 -7.07 -3.77
CA PRO A 51 1.32 -5.73 -3.42
C PRO A 51 0.16 -4.87 -2.89
N GLY A 52 0.49 -3.88 -2.06
CA GLY A 52 -0.49 -2.97 -1.46
C GLY A 52 -1.38 -2.25 -2.46
N VAL A 53 -0.89 -1.95 -3.66
CA VAL A 53 -1.66 -1.24 -4.70
C VAL A 53 -2.88 -2.04 -5.15
N VAL A 54 -2.78 -3.36 -5.29
CA VAL A 54 -3.92 -4.22 -5.67
C VAL A 54 -4.82 -4.51 -4.48
N PHE A 55 -4.24 -4.66 -3.29
CA PHE A 55 -5.01 -4.77 -2.05
C PHE A 55 -5.96 -3.57 -1.90
N SER A 56 -5.45 -2.35 -2.01
CA SER A 56 -6.25 -1.12 -1.91
C SER A 56 -7.26 -0.94 -3.05
N SER A 57 -7.06 -1.63 -4.18
CA SER A 57 -7.99 -1.58 -5.31
C SER A 57 -9.28 -2.39 -5.08
N GLY A 58 -9.44 -3.03 -3.91
CA GLY A 58 -10.67 -3.74 -3.54
C GLY A 58 -10.55 -5.27 -3.55
N LEU A 59 -9.33 -5.82 -3.59
CA LEU A 59 -9.12 -7.26 -3.48
C LEU A 59 -9.76 -7.87 -2.21
N PRO A 60 -9.72 -7.24 -1.01
CA PRO A 60 -10.38 -7.76 0.18
C PRO A 60 -11.89 -7.89 0.04
N ASP A 61 -12.55 -6.93 -0.61
CA ASP A 61 -14.01 -6.98 -0.78
C ASP A 61 -14.42 -8.09 -1.74
N LEU A 62 -13.63 -8.29 -2.81
CA LEU A 62 -13.86 -9.40 -3.74
C LEU A 62 -13.56 -10.76 -3.09
N ALA A 63 -12.57 -10.83 -2.22
CA ALA A 63 -12.28 -12.01 -1.42
C ALA A 63 -13.43 -12.35 -0.46
N ALA A 64 -13.97 -11.35 0.24
CA ALA A 64 -15.12 -11.52 1.11
C ALA A 64 -16.38 -11.95 0.34
N ALA A 65 -16.63 -11.35 -0.84
CA ALA A 65 -17.74 -11.72 -1.70
C ALA A 65 -17.59 -13.14 -2.25
N PHE A 66 -16.38 -13.54 -2.65
CA PHE A 66 -16.07 -14.91 -3.07
C PHE A 66 -16.32 -15.92 -1.94
N THR A 67 -15.84 -15.61 -0.73
CA THR A 67 -16.07 -16.46 0.45
C THR A 67 -17.56 -16.62 0.74
N LYS A 68 -18.32 -15.53 0.66
CA LYS A 68 -19.79 -15.58 0.85
C LYS A 68 -20.49 -16.46 -0.20
N GLU A 69 -20.02 -16.42 -1.45
CA GLU A 69 -20.61 -17.16 -2.57
C GLU A 69 -20.24 -18.66 -2.55
N THR A 70 -19.01 -18.99 -2.13
CA THR A 70 -18.46 -20.34 -2.29
C THR A 70 -18.21 -21.08 -0.96
N GLY A 71 -18.24 -20.40 0.17
CA GLY A 71 -17.83 -20.93 1.46
C GLY A 71 -16.31 -21.05 1.64
N LYS A 72 -15.50 -20.75 0.60
CA LYS A 72 -14.04 -20.88 0.66
C LYS A 72 -13.41 -19.59 1.12
N THR A 73 -12.65 -19.66 2.22
CA THR A 73 -11.96 -18.51 2.82
C THR A 73 -10.74 -18.09 2.02
N VAL A 74 -10.52 -16.77 1.92
CA VAL A 74 -9.36 -16.19 1.24
C VAL A 74 -8.56 -15.37 2.24
N GLY A 75 -7.35 -15.81 2.52
CA GLY A 75 -6.39 -15.09 3.36
C GLY A 75 -5.43 -14.28 2.49
N ILE A 76 -5.32 -12.98 2.74
CA ILE A 76 -4.48 -12.07 1.95
C ILE A 76 -3.33 -11.56 2.80
N THR A 77 -2.12 -11.59 2.26
CA THR A 77 -0.97 -10.89 2.84
C THR A 77 -0.39 -9.88 1.85
N THR A 78 -0.04 -8.70 2.34
CA THR A 78 0.58 -7.65 1.53
C THR A 78 2.07 -7.57 1.81
N VAL A 79 2.86 -7.52 0.74
CA VAL A 79 4.32 -7.41 0.81
C VAL A 79 4.80 -6.47 -0.29
N GLY A 80 5.99 -5.89 -0.11
CA GLY A 80 6.64 -5.13 -1.18
C GLY A 80 6.89 -6.01 -2.41
N MET A 81 6.70 -5.45 -3.60
CA MET A 81 6.75 -6.21 -4.86
C MET A 81 8.06 -7.01 -5.04
N GLY A 82 9.22 -6.38 -4.74
CA GLY A 82 10.52 -7.08 -4.79
C GLY A 82 10.63 -8.18 -3.74
N THR A 83 10.13 -7.93 -2.54
CA THR A 83 10.11 -8.92 -1.45
C THR A 83 9.29 -10.16 -1.79
N ILE A 84 8.19 -10.01 -2.57
CA ILE A 84 7.39 -11.16 -3.01
C ILE A 84 8.28 -12.14 -3.80
N VAL A 85 9.06 -11.64 -4.75
CA VAL A 85 9.94 -12.50 -5.56
C VAL A 85 10.98 -13.21 -4.70
N GLU A 86 11.57 -12.50 -3.74
CA GLU A 86 12.60 -13.06 -2.85
C GLU A 86 12.05 -14.11 -1.87
N GLU A 87 10.82 -13.93 -1.39
CA GLU A 87 10.24 -14.74 -0.33
C GLU A 87 9.38 -15.90 -0.83
N ILE A 88 8.87 -15.83 -2.06
CA ILE A 88 7.85 -16.76 -2.54
C ILE A 88 8.25 -18.23 -2.38
N GLY A 89 9.53 -18.52 -2.60
CA GLY A 89 10.09 -19.86 -2.46
C GLY A 89 10.24 -20.35 -1.02
N LYS A 90 10.26 -19.43 -0.05
CA LYS A 90 10.61 -19.73 1.37
C LYS A 90 9.39 -19.62 2.30
N ARG A 91 8.34 -18.90 1.90
CA ARG A 91 7.19 -18.62 2.75
C ARG A 91 6.43 -19.89 3.18
N THR A 92 6.10 -19.96 4.46
CA THR A 92 5.35 -21.06 5.05
C THR A 92 4.20 -20.50 5.91
N PRO A 93 2.94 -20.92 5.68
CA PRO A 93 2.51 -21.73 4.54
C PRO A 93 2.69 -21.00 3.19
N PRO A 94 2.90 -21.73 2.09
CA PRO A 94 3.11 -21.13 0.77
C PRO A 94 1.83 -20.45 0.28
N PRO A 95 1.91 -19.39 -0.55
CA PRO A 95 0.75 -18.84 -1.22
C PRO A 95 0.20 -19.80 -2.27
N ASP A 96 -1.11 -19.73 -2.50
CA ASP A 96 -1.79 -20.44 -3.58
C ASP A 96 -1.93 -19.53 -4.82
N MET A 97 -2.12 -18.22 -4.59
CA MET A 97 -2.21 -17.21 -5.65
C MET A 97 -1.20 -16.07 -5.41
N ILE A 98 -0.60 -15.61 -6.48
CA ILE A 98 0.40 -14.54 -6.51
C ILE A 98 -0.13 -13.40 -7.37
N VAL A 99 0.03 -12.16 -6.90
CA VAL A 99 -0.24 -10.94 -7.66
C VAL A 99 1.06 -10.15 -7.75
N LEU A 100 1.50 -9.86 -8.98
CA LEU A 100 2.74 -9.10 -9.23
C LEU A 100 2.61 -8.23 -10.48
N PRO A 101 3.42 -7.16 -10.60
CA PRO A 101 3.63 -6.49 -11.86
C PRO A 101 4.16 -7.44 -12.93
N PHE A 102 3.83 -7.14 -14.19
CA PHE A 102 4.17 -7.99 -15.35
C PHE A 102 5.65 -8.41 -15.36
N GLN A 103 6.57 -7.45 -15.16
CA GLN A 103 8.01 -7.71 -15.21
C GLN A 103 8.46 -8.70 -14.12
N LEU A 104 7.97 -8.50 -12.88
CA LEU A 104 8.32 -9.38 -11.75
C LEU A 104 7.64 -10.75 -11.87
N MET A 105 6.43 -10.80 -12.41
CA MET A 105 5.73 -12.07 -12.67
C MET A 105 6.49 -12.89 -13.72
N ASN A 106 7.02 -12.26 -14.78
CA ASN A 106 7.87 -12.93 -15.76
C ASN A 106 9.16 -13.50 -15.13
N THR A 107 9.86 -12.71 -14.31
CA THR A 107 11.03 -13.18 -13.56
C THR A 107 10.68 -14.42 -12.75
N LEU A 108 9.60 -14.36 -11.97
CA LEU A 108 9.16 -15.47 -11.13
C LEU A 108 8.75 -16.71 -11.97
N SER A 109 8.18 -16.50 -13.16
CA SER A 109 7.86 -17.59 -14.09
C SER A 109 9.11 -18.30 -14.62
N LEU A 110 10.15 -17.53 -14.97
CA LEU A 110 11.43 -18.09 -15.42
C LEU A 110 12.13 -18.91 -14.31
N GLU A 111 11.91 -18.54 -13.06
CA GLU A 111 12.39 -19.27 -11.87
C GLU A 111 11.47 -20.42 -11.44
N SER A 112 10.49 -20.77 -12.27
CA SER A 112 9.50 -21.82 -11.98
C SER A 112 8.67 -21.56 -10.70
N GLY A 113 8.51 -20.30 -10.29
CA GLY A 113 7.76 -19.90 -9.10
C GLY A 113 6.23 -19.90 -9.28
N VAL A 114 5.75 -20.02 -10.53
CA VAL A 114 4.33 -20.10 -10.87
C VAL A 114 4.01 -21.34 -11.72
N MET A 115 2.77 -21.82 -11.64
CA MET A 115 2.30 -22.92 -12.48
C MET A 115 2.18 -22.45 -13.94
N ALA A 116 2.77 -23.22 -14.85
CA ALA A 116 2.72 -22.92 -16.28
C ALA A 116 1.26 -22.74 -16.77
N GLY A 117 1.04 -21.77 -17.67
CA GLY A 117 -0.26 -21.47 -18.24
C GLY A 117 -1.29 -20.83 -17.32
N THR A 118 -0.89 -20.41 -16.10
CA THR A 118 -1.81 -19.74 -15.15
C THR A 118 -1.62 -18.23 -15.07
N MET A 119 -0.59 -17.68 -15.69
CA MET A 119 -0.37 -16.23 -15.72
C MET A 119 -1.50 -15.54 -16.50
N THR A 120 -2.18 -14.63 -15.85
CA THR A 120 -3.35 -13.94 -16.41
C THR A 120 -3.27 -12.44 -16.11
N PRO A 121 -3.41 -11.55 -17.12
CA PRO A 121 -3.46 -10.12 -16.91
C PRO A 121 -4.65 -9.72 -16.03
N LEU A 122 -4.42 -8.86 -15.03
CA LEU A 122 -5.48 -8.31 -14.19
C LEU A 122 -5.90 -6.92 -14.67
N GLY A 123 -4.98 -5.98 -14.68
CA GLY A 123 -5.31 -4.60 -14.98
C GLY A 123 -4.19 -3.63 -14.63
N ARG A 124 -4.51 -2.35 -14.73
CA ARG A 124 -3.62 -1.20 -14.58
C ARG A 124 -3.96 -0.36 -13.38
N ASN A 125 -2.98 -0.07 -12.53
CA ASN A 125 -3.04 0.93 -11.49
C ASN A 125 -2.26 2.18 -11.93
N ARG A 126 -2.95 3.29 -12.17
CA ARG A 126 -2.34 4.56 -12.58
C ARG A 126 -1.85 5.36 -11.37
N MET A 127 -0.77 6.11 -11.56
CA MET A 127 -0.38 7.17 -10.63
C MET A 127 -1.34 8.34 -10.77
N GLY A 128 -1.59 9.04 -9.66
CA GLY A 128 -2.38 10.25 -9.61
C GLY A 128 -1.72 11.32 -8.74
N LEU A 129 -2.21 12.55 -8.91
CA LEU A 129 -1.91 13.66 -8.03
C LEU A 129 -3.05 13.79 -7.01
N ALA A 130 -2.68 13.98 -5.75
CA ALA A 130 -3.59 14.31 -4.66
C ALA A 130 -3.28 15.69 -4.08
N VAL A 131 -4.33 16.34 -3.58
CA VAL A 131 -4.28 17.55 -2.77
C VAL A 131 -4.95 17.30 -1.43
N ARG A 132 -4.79 18.18 -0.46
CA ARG A 132 -5.57 18.13 0.79
C ARG A 132 -7.06 18.30 0.49
N ALA A 133 -7.90 17.67 1.30
CA ALA A 133 -9.35 17.80 1.16
C ALA A 133 -9.77 19.28 1.21
N GLY A 134 -10.61 19.69 0.24
CA GLY A 134 -11.06 21.07 0.07
C GLY A 134 -10.04 22.03 -0.54
N ALA A 135 -8.83 21.62 -0.84
CA ALA A 135 -7.86 22.45 -1.56
C ALA A 135 -8.20 22.55 -3.07
N PRO A 136 -7.86 23.65 -3.74
CA PRO A 136 -8.05 23.78 -5.18
C PRO A 136 -7.34 22.64 -5.93
N LYS A 137 -8.02 22.07 -6.92
CA LYS A 137 -7.49 21.04 -7.80
C LYS A 137 -6.88 21.68 -9.04
N PRO A 138 -5.55 21.64 -9.22
CA PRO A 138 -4.92 22.20 -10.41
C PRO A 138 -5.27 21.37 -11.67
N ASP A 139 -5.22 22.01 -12.82
CA ASP A 139 -5.28 21.31 -14.10
C ASP A 139 -3.95 20.58 -14.36
N ILE A 140 -4.02 19.26 -14.53
CA ILE A 140 -2.90 18.37 -14.80
C ILE A 140 -3.08 17.58 -16.10
N SER A 141 -3.89 18.12 -17.03
CA SER A 141 -4.29 17.42 -18.25
C SER A 141 -3.13 17.19 -19.26
N THR A 142 -2.04 17.96 -19.15
CA THR A 142 -0.82 17.78 -19.94
C THR A 142 0.42 17.73 -19.05
N VAL A 143 1.55 17.28 -19.59
CA VAL A 143 2.83 17.24 -18.87
C VAL A 143 3.24 18.63 -18.39
N GLU A 144 3.08 19.65 -19.21
CA GLU A 144 3.42 21.05 -18.89
C GLU A 144 2.55 21.59 -17.75
N LYS A 145 1.23 21.35 -17.79
CA LYS A 145 0.32 21.78 -16.74
C LYS A 145 0.59 21.05 -15.43
N PHE A 146 0.85 19.74 -15.50
CA PHE A 146 1.23 18.96 -14.33
C PHE A 146 2.56 19.48 -13.74
N ALA A 147 3.56 19.75 -14.58
CA ALA A 147 4.82 20.33 -14.13
C ALA A 147 4.63 21.71 -13.46
N ALA A 148 3.81 22.59 -14.06
CA ALA A 148 3.49 23.88 -13.46
C ALA A 148 2.80 23.73 -12.11
N ALA A 149 1.84 22.82 -12.01
CA ALA A 149 1.11 22.55 -10.76
C ALA A 149 2.04 22.11 -9.62
N ILE A 150 2.88 21.10 -9.85
CA ILE A 150 3.76 20.58 -8.81
C ILE A 150 4.95 21.50 -8.49
N LYS A 151 5.38 22.37 -9.42
CA LYS A 151 6.37 23.42 -9.15
C LYS A 151 5.82 24.55 -8.27
N SER A 152 4.51 24.82 -8.33
CA SER A 152 3.87 25.82 -7.47
C SER A 152 3.63 25.31 -6.04
N ALA A 153 3.73 24.01 -5.81
CA ALA A 153 3.54 23.40 -4.51
C ALA A 153 4.70 23.71 -3.55
N LYS A 154 4.39 23.93 -2.28
CA LYS A 154 5.42 24.05 -1.23
C LYS A 154 6.18 22.75 -1.05
N ALA A 155 5.48 21.62 -1.08
CA ALA A 155 6.07 20.30 -1.04
C ALA A 155 5.13 19.25 -1.64
N VAL A 156 5.65 18.44 -2.57
CA VAL A 156 4.95 17.30 -3.17
C VAL A 156 5.42 16.01 -2.49
N MET A 157 4.60 15.45 -1.62
CA MET A 157 4.96 14.21 -0.90
C MET A 157 4.99 13.02 -1.85
N ARG A 158 5.96 12.15 -1.65
CA ARG A 158 6.13 10.94 -2.46
C ARG A 158 6.65 9.77 -1.63
N SER A 159 6.52 8.56 -2.17
CA SER A 159 7.12 7.37 -1.58
C SER A 159 8.64 7.51 -1.51
N ASN A 160 9.24 6.97 -0.44
CA ASN A 160 10.69 7.04 -0.25
C ASN A 160 11.42 6.13 -1.26
N PRO A 161 12.32 6.66 -2.10
CA PRO A 161 13.10 5.84 -3.04
C PRO A 161 13.92 4.73 -2.35
N ALA A 162 14.35 4.95 -1.10
CA ALA A 162 15.07 3.94 -0.33
C ALA A 162 14.21 2.70 0.00
N SER A 163 12.89 2.79 -0.09
CA SER A 163 11.98 1.63 0.06
C SER A 163 12.06 0.65 -1.12
N ARG A 164 12.67 1.06 -2.23
CA ARG A 164 12.81 0.26 -3.46
C ARG A 164 11.50 -0.34 -3.98
N THR A 165 10.38 0.27 -3.63
CA THR A 165 9.08 -0.14 -4.19
C THR A 165 8.97 0.33 -5.64
N MET A 166 8.24 -0.39 -6.48
CA MET A 166 8.01 0.02 -7.87
C MET A 166 7.31 1.38 -7.93
N VAL A 167 6.41 1.67 -7.00
CA VAL A 167 5.76 2.99 -6.87
C VAL A 167 6.80 4.09 -6.67
N ALA A 168 7.71 3.91 -5.71
CA ALA A 168 8.77 4.89 -5.44
C ALA A 168 9.70 5.07 -6.64
N THR A 169 10.07 3.97 -7.31
CA THR A 169 10.92 3.99 -8.51
C THR A 169 10.25 4.76 -9.66
N LEU A 170 8.98 4.45 -9.97
CA LEU A 170 8.25 5.12 -11.05
C LEU A 170 8.09 6.63 -10.79
N ILE A 171 7.78 7.03 -9.56
CA ILE A 171 7.67 8.44 -9.19
C ILE A 171 9.04 9.13 -9.33
N ASP A 172 10.10 8.47 -8.88
CA ASP A 172 11.46 8.99 -8.98
C ASP A 172 11.89 9.17 -10.43
N GLU A 173 11.59 8.21 -11.32
CA GLU A 173 11.83 8.30 -12.76
C GLU A 173 11.06 9.45 -13.41
N VAL A 174 9.80 9.66 -13.05
CA VAL A 174 9.01 10.82 -13.52
C VAL A 174 9.68 12.11 -13.10
N LEU A 175 10.01 12.27 -11.81
CA LEU A 175 10.58 13.50 -11.28
C LEU A 175 12.00 13.82 -11.75
N LYS A 176 12.74 12.84 -12.29
CA LYS A 176 14.05 13.04 -12.91
C LYS A 176 13.99 13.66 -14.32
N ARG A 177 12.82 13.70 -14.95
CA ARG A 177 12.69 14.32 -16.28
C ARG A 177 12.95 15.83 -16.21
N PRO A 178 13.50 16.43 -17.25
CA PRO A 178 13.87 17.86 -17.27
C PRO A 178 12.68 18.80 -16.96
N GLU A 179 11.47 18.40 -17.36
CA GLU A 179 10.23 19.17 -17.13
C GLU A 179 9.95 19.41 -15.66
N PHE A 180 10.44 18.53 -14.79
CA PHE A 180 10.21 18.58 -13.33
C PHE A 180 11.41 19.10 -12.54
N ALA A 181 12.44 19.62 -13.22
CA ALA A 181 13.57 20.24 -12.53
C ALA A 181 13.12 21.36 -11.60
N GLY A 182 13.64 21.36 -10.37
CA GLY A 182 13.31 22.34 -9.35
C GLY A 182 12.04 22.06 -8.53
N VAL A 183 11.34 20.95 -8.78
CA VAL A 183 10.20 20.53 -7.93
C VAL A 183 10.68 20.15 -6.53
N ASN A 184 10.09 20.74 -5.50
CA ASN A 184 10.31 20.33 -4.12
C ASN A 184 9.49 19.09 -3.81
N ALA A 185 10.09 17.89 -3.93
CA ALA A 185 9.41 16.62 -3.73
C ALA A 185 10.10 15.75 -2.65
N PRO A 186 9.98 16.15 -1.36
CA PRO A 186 10.58 15.38 -0.27
C PRO A 186 9.94 14.00 -0.16
N PRO A 187 10.75 12.95 0.10
CA PRO A 187 10.21 11.63 0.35
C PRO A 187 9.51 11.58 1.72
N SER A 188 8.45 10.79 1.81
CA SER A 188 7.83 10.45 3.09
C SER A 188 8.81 9.72 4.00
N THR A 189 8.89 10.12 5.26
CA THR A 189 9.70 9.44 6.28
C THR A 189 8.99 8.22 6.87
N LYS A 190 7.66 8.19 6.78
CA LYS A 190 6.84 7.10 7.30
C LYS A 190 5.68 6.80 6.33
N GLY A 191 5.67 5.60 5.77
CA GLY A 191 4.65 5.17 4.82
C GLY A 191 4.80 5.83 3.45
N GLU A 192 3.72 5.88 2.71
CA GLU A 192 3.66 6.34 1.33
C GLU A 192 3.33 7.84 1.23
N GLY A 193 3.55 8.46 0.07
CA GLY A 193 3.32 9.89 -0.15
C GLY A 193 1.89 10.35 0.14
N GLY A 194 0.87 9.57 -0.25
CA GLY A 194 -0.53 9.86 0.07
C GLY A 194 -0.81 9.84 1.57
N GLN A 195 -0.19 8.92 2.31
CA GLN A 195 -0.29 8.87 3.77
C GLN A 195 0.37 10.07 4.44
N ALA A 196 1.52 10.50 3.92
CA ALA A 196 2.20 11.70 4.40
C ALA A 196 1.32 12.95 4.23
N LEU A 197 0.73 13.11 3.05
CA LEU A 197 -0.21 14.21 2.79
C LEU A 197 -1.45 14.14 3.70
N ALA A 198 -2.01 12.95 3.92
CA ALA A 198 -3.15 12.76 4.82
C ALA A 198 -2.82 13.13 6.28
N ARG A 199 -1.58 12.95 6.72
CA ARG A 199 -1.10 13.44 8.02
C ARG A 199 -0.81 14.94 8.08
N GLY A 200 -1.00 15.65 6.97
CA GLY A 200 -0.75 17.09 6.88
C GLY A 200 0.67 17.48 6.46
N GLU A 201 1.49 16.53 5.99
CA GLU A 201 2.82 16.80 5.43
C GLU A 201 2.66 17.25 3.96
N GLY A 202 3.33 18.35 3.58
CA GLY A 202 3.22 18.92 2.23
C GLY A 202 1.82 19.46 1.90
N ASP A 203 1.60 19.80 0.66
CA ASP A 203 0.32 20.30 0.12
C ASP A 203 -0.19 19.49 -1.11
N MET A 204 0.68 18.71 -1.71
CA MET A 204 0.36 17.74 -2.76
C MET A 204 1.05 16.40 -2.51
N ALA A 205 0.57 15.33 -3.14
CA ALA A 205 1.24 14.04 -3.17
C ALA A 205 1.07 13.35 -4.53
N ILE A 206 2.11 12.62 -4.95
CA ILE A 206 2.05 11.69 -6.08
C ILE A 206 2.00 10.27 -5.51
N GLN A 207 0.96 9.49 -5.88
CA GLN A 207 0.79 8.11 -5.45
C GLN A 207 -0.13 7.35 -6.41
N THR A 208 -0.22 6.03 -6.31
CA THR A 208 -1.24 5.28 -7.05
C THR A 208 -2.64 5.71 -6.61
N ILE A 209 -3.55 5.81 -7.58
CA ILE A 209 -4.94 6.26 -7.32
C ILE A 209 -5.59 5.39 -6.25
N SER A 210 -5.39 4.08 -6.30
CA SER A 210 -5.93 3.14 -5.30
C SER A 210 -5.43 3.37 -3.87
N GLN A 211 -4.28 4.01 -3.70
CA GLN A 211 -3.71 4.36 -2.40
C GLN A 211 -3.97 5.82 -1.99
N ILE A 212 -4.58 6.62 -2.85
CA ILE A 212 -5.09 7.96 -2.53
C ILE A 212 -6.53 7.86 -2.01
N LEU A 213 -7.38 7.15 -2.74
CA LEU A 213 -8.84 7.10 -2.52
C LEU A 213 -9.29 6.69 -1.11
N PRO A 214 -8.58 5.85 -0.34
CA PRO A 214 -9.01 5.46 1.01
C PRO A 214 -8.93 6.58 2.06
N TYR A 215 -8.21 7.66 1.81
CA TYR A 215 -7.98 8.73 2.79
C TYR A 215 -8.96 9.88 2.59
N LYS A 216 -9.75 10.21 3.62
CA LYS A 216 -10.72 11.30 3.60
C LYS A 216 -10.07 12.69 3.72
N GLU A 217 -8.86 12.75 4.22
CA GLU A 217 -8.07 13.96 4.45
C GLU A 217 -7.45 14.52 3.17
N ILE A 218 -7.50 13.74 2.08
CA ILE A 218 -6.94 14.11 0.77
C ILE A 218 -7.94 13.82 -0.34
N GLU A 219 -7.79 14.52 -1.45
CA GLU A 219 -8.61 14.35 -2.63
C GLU A 219 -7.76 14.08 -3.87
N LEU A 220 -8.22 13.15 -4.69
CA LEU A 220 -7.64 12.91 -6.00
C LEU A 220 -7.94 14.11 -6.92
N VAL A 221 -6.88 14.67 -7.51
CA VAL A 221 -6.99 15.65 -8.62
C VAL A 221 -7.31 14.91 -9.91
N GLY A 222 -6.55 13.88 -10.23
CA GLY A 222 -6.69 13.04 -11.39
C GLY A 222 -5.49 12.13 -11.63
N PRO A 223 -5.56 11.28 -12.66
CA PRO A 223 -4.41 10.51 -13.10
C PRO A 223 -3.33 11.43 -13.69
N LEU A 224 -2.06 11.05 -13.54
CA LEU A 224 -0.97 11.75 -14.22
C LEU A 224 -1.12 11.64 -15.73
N PRO A 225 -0.59 12.61 -16.51
CA PRO A 225 -0.60 12.57 -17.97
C PRO A 225 -0.06 11.24 -18.49
N LYS A 226 -0.74 10.66 -19.49
CA LYS A 226 -0.40 9.33 -20.03
C LYS A 226 0.99 9.26 -20.65
N GLU A 227 1.49 10.39 -21.15
CA GLU A 227 2.82 10.55 -21.75
C GLU A 227 3.96 10.27 -20.76
N LEU A 228 3.66 10.31 -19.48
CA LEU A 228 4.62 9.99 -18.41
C LEU A 228 4.81 8.48 -18.23
N GLY A 229 3.89 7.64 -18.72
CA GLY A 229 3.97 6.19 -18.54
C GLY A 229 3.85 5.73 -17.08
N ALA A 230 3.28 6.57 -16.22
CA ALA A 230 3.27 6.37 -14.78
C ALA A 230 2.11 5.46 -14.34
N TRP A 231 2.27 4.14 -14.51
CA TRP A 231 1.31 3.12 -14.08
C TRP A 231 1.99 1.78 -13.80
N ILE A 232 1.26 0.90 -13.16
CA ILE A 232 1.67 -0.47 -12.86
C ILE A 232 0.65 -1.43 -13.47
N ASP A 233 1.08 -2.24 -14.42
CA ASP A 233 0.31 -3.32 -14.99
C ASP A 233 0.55 -4.60 -14.19
N THR A 234 -0.52 -5.22 -13.69
CA THR A 234 -0.45 -6.37 -12.79
C THR A 234 -1.02 -7.62 -13.40
N MET A 235 -0.47 -8.76 -12.98
CA MET A 235 -0.89 -10.10 -13.36
C MET A 235 -1.23 -10.93 -12.12
N LEU A 236 -2.04 -11.94 -12.35
CA LEU A 236 -2.37 -13.02 -11.41
C LEU A 236 -1.72 -14.31 -11.89
N ALA A 237 -1.29 -15.15 -10.95
CA ALA A 237 -0.85 -16.51 -11.27
C ALA A 237 -1.11 -17.45 -10.09
N VAL A 238 -1.23 -18.74 -10.38
CA VAL A 238 -1.19 -19.80 -9.36
C VAL A 238 0.27 -20.08 -9.00
N SER A 239 0.57 -20.12 -7.72
CA SER A 239 1.91 -20.45 -7.23
C SER A 239 2.30 -21.89 -7.61
N ALA A 240 3.55 -22.11 -7.98
CA ALA A 240 4.06 -23.46 -8.18
C ALA A 240 4.01 -24.31 -6.89
N ARG A 241 3.95 -23.66 -5.72
CA ARG A 241 3.84 -24.29 -4.40
C ARG A 241 2.42 -24.28 -3.84
N ALA A 242 1.40 -23.95 -4.67
CA ALA A 242 0.02 -23.93 -4.22
C ALA A 242 -0.42 -25.29 -3.67
N THR A 243 -1.07 -25.27 -2.51
CA THR A 243 -1.68 -26.48 -1.92
C THR A 243 -3.14 -26.64 -2.34
N HIS A 244 -3.77 -25.56 -2.79
CA HIS A 244 -5.14 -25.53 -3.32
C HIS A 244 -5.19 -24.87 -4.70
N PRO A 245 -4.52 -25.45 -5.73
CA PRO A 245 -4.37 -24.79 -7.03
C PRO A 245 -5.70 -24.59 -7.77
N ASP A 246 -6.67 -25.51 -7.63
CA ASP A 246 -7.97 -25.39 -8.30
C ASP A 246 -8.83 -24.30 -7.67
N ASP A 247 -8.76 -24.13 -6.35
CA ASP A 247 -9.42 -23.03 -5.65
C ASP A 247 -8.81 -21.69 -6.03
N ALA A 248 -7.48 -21.62 -6.15
CA ALA A 248 -6.79 -20.44 -6.64
C ALA A 248 -7.21 -20.09 -8.08
N ARG A 249 -7.33 -21.06 -8.98
CA ARG A 249 -7.87 -20.85 -10.34
C ARG A 249 -9.31 -20.35 -10.30
N ALA A 250 -10.15 -20.93 -9.43
CA ALA A 250 -11.53 -20.47 -9.27
C ALA A 250 -11.59 -19.01 -8.81
N PHE A 251 -10.75 -18.63 -7.85
CA PHE A 251 -10.68 -17.25 -7.37
C PHE A 251 -10.14 -16.30 -8.45
N ILE A 252 -9.12 -16.68 -9.22
CA ILE A 252 -8.63 -15.90 -10.37
C ILE A 252 -9.78 -15.63 -11.36
N ARG A 253 -10.56 -16.66 -11.75
CA ARG A 253 -11.72 -16.46 -12.64
C ARG A 253 -12.75 -15.52 -12.03
N TYR A 254 -12.99 -15.62 -10.72
CA TYR A 254 -13.90 -14.72 -10.00
C TYR A 254 -13.45 -13.27 -10.06
N LEU A 255 -12.17 -13.00 -9.83
CA LEU A 255 -11.60 -11.66 -9.90
C LEU A 255 -11.69 -11.05 -11.30
N LEU A 256 -11.69 -11.89 -12.32
CA LEU A 256 -11.69 -11.49 -13.73
C LEU A 256 -13.10 -11.39 -14.34
N ARG A 257 -14.15 -11.79 -13.66
CA ARG A 257 -15.52 -11.67 -14.17
C ARG A 257 -15.93 -10.20 -14.36
N PRO A 258 -16.80 -9.85 -15.33
CA PRO A 258 -17.22 -8.46 -15.59
C PRO A 258 -17.80 -7.76 -14.35
N GLU A 259 -18.52 -8.47 -13.49
CA GLU A 259 -19.13 -7.95 -12.27
C GLU A 259 -18.10 -7.39 -11.29
N SER A 260 -16.90 -7.95 -11.26
CA SER A 260 -15.80 -7.49 -10.39
C SER A 260 -15.32 -6.08 -10.74
N ASN A 261 -15.61 -5.60 -11.96
CA ASN A 261 -15.31 -4.21 -12.35
C ASN A 261 -16.07 -3.18 -11.51
N LYS A 262 -17.22 -3.54 -10.95
CA LYS A 262 -17.97 -2.67 -10.01
C LYS A 262 -17.19 -2.38 -8.73
N VAL A 263 -16.23 -3.24 -8.39
CA VAL A 263 -15.32 -3.06 -7.24
C VAL A 263 -13.99 -2.45 -7.67
N TRP A 264 -13.38 -2.96 -8.74
CA TRP A 264 -12.07 -2.54 -9.20
C TRP A 264 -12.03 -1.07 -9.67
N LYS A 265 -12.91 -0.72 -10.60
CA LYS A 265 -12.89 0.59 -11.29
C LYS A 265 -13.04 1.78 -10.34
N PRO A 266 -14.00 1.83 -9.39
CA PRO A 266 -14.10 2.92 -8.44
C PRO A 266 -12.91 3.05 -7.50
N ARG A 267 -12.09 2.00 -7.37
CA ARG A 267 -10.89 1.99 -6.52
C ARG A 267 -9.59 2.11 -7.30
N GLY A 268 -9.66 2.56 -8.56
CA GLY A 268 -8.49 2.94 -9.34
C GLY A 268 -7.73 1.79 -9.99
N LEU A 269 -8.34 0.61 -10.14
CA LEU A 269 -7.80 -0.45 -10.99
C LEU A 269 -8.63 -0.54 -12.29
N GLU A 270 -7.98 -0.28 -13.41
CA GLU A 270 -8.54 -0.41 -14.75
C GLU A 270 -8.23 -1.82 -15.27
N ARG A 271 -9.23 -2.69 -15.35
CA ARG A 271 -9.03 -4.05 -15.86
C ARG A 271 -8.70 -4.05 -17.34
N PHE A 272 -7.85 -4.98 -17.76
CA PHE A 272 -7.71 -5.32 -19.17
C PHE A 272 -8.93 -6.14 -19.61
N GLU A 273 -9.47 -5.80 -20.77
CA GLU A 273 -10.58 -6.49 -21.42
C GLU A 273 -10.07 -7.67 -22.26
#